data_cbd1e43d542e84dcd6553c19e567e957
#
_entry.id   cbd1e43d542e84dcd6553c19e567e957
#
_cell.length_a   1.000
_cell.length_b   1.000
_cell.length_c   1.000
_cell.angle_alpha   90.00
_cell.angle_beta   90.00
_cell.angle_gamma   90.00
#
_symmetry.space_group_name_H-M   'P 1'
#
loop_
_entity.id
_entity.type
_entity.pdbx_description
1 polymer ?
#
loop_
_entity_poly.entity_id
_entity_poly.type
_entity_poly.pdbx_seq_one_letter_code
_entity_poly.pdbx_strand_id
1 'polypeptide(L)'
;MAKWLENAIFYEIYPQSFNDTNGDGIGDFQGIIEKLDYIKKTGFNAIWMNPCFDSPFGDAGYDVRDYKKAAARYGTNDDLKRLFDECHKRGMHILLDLVPGHTSVEHEWFCLLYTSPSPRDRSLS
;
A
#
# COMPACT_ATOMS: atom_id res chain seq x y z
N MET A 1 0.14 -11.62 20.87
CA MET A 1 0.17 -11.76 19.40
C MET A 1 -1.16 -12.33 18.93
N ALA A 2 -1.66 -11.86 17.79
CA ALA A 2 -2.91 -12.38 17.25
C ALA A 2 -2.76 -13.85 16.83
N LYS A 3 -3.78 -14.65 17.11
CA LYS A 3 -3.72 -16.09 16.83
C LYS A 3 -3.47 -16.43 15.37
N TRP A 4 -4.03 -15.63 14.44
CA TRP A 4 -3.88 -15.91 13.03
C TRP A 4 -2.43 -15.79 12.55
N LEU A 5 -1.61 -14.99 13.25
CA LEU A 5 -0.19 -14.82 12.89
C LEU A 5 0.62 -16.12 13.07
N GLU A 6 0.22 -16.97 14.01
CA GLU A 6 0.93 -18.23 14.25
C GLU A 6 0.86 -19.17 13.05
N ASN A 7 -0.22 -19.07 12.26
CA ASN A 7 -0.44 -19.93 11.09
C ASN A 7 -0.42 -19.14 9.79
N ALA A 8 0.08 -17.90 9.82
CA ALA A 8 0.08 -17.05 8.64
C ALA A 8 1.15 -17.48 7.64
N ILE A 9 0.74 -17.61 6.39
CA ILE A 9 1.64 -17.81 5.26
C ILE A 9 1.41 -16.65 4.33
N PHE A 10 2.39 -15.73 4.27
CA PHE A 10 2.26 -14.48 3.56
C PHE A 10 2.66 -14.61 2.10
N TYR A 11 1.88 -14.00 1.25
CA TYR A 11 2.21 -13.75 -0.14
C TYR A 11 2.51 -12.26 -0.29
N GLU A 12 3.76 -11.92 -0.60
CA GLU A 12 4.16 -10.54 -0.78
C GLU A 12 3.82 -10.08 -2.20
N ILE A 13 3.19 -8.91 -2.30
CA ILE A 13 2.81 -8.33 -3.59
C ILE A 13 3.45 -6.96 -3.75
N TYR A 14 4.17 -6.78 -4.86
CA TYR A 14 4.55 -5.47 -5.35
C TYR A 14 3.52 -5.06 -6.41
N PRO A 15 2.57 -4.15 -6.08
CA PRO A 15 1.44 -3.89 -6.96
C PRO A 15 1.84 -3.53 -8.38
N GLN A 16 2.91 -2.73 -8.55
CA GLN A 16 3.35 -2.23 -9.85
C GLN A 16 3.61 -3.34 -10.87
N SER A 17 4.11 -4.48 -10.41
CA SER A 17 4.54 -5.55 -11.30
C SER A 17 3.71 -6.82 -11.20
N PHE A 18 2.57 -6.78 -10.50
CA PHE A 18 1.82 -8.00 -10.22
C PHE A 18 0.84 -8.38 -11.33
N ASN A 19 -0.19 -7.56 -11.56
CA ASN A 19 -1.20 -7.86 -12.60
C ASN A 19 -1.88 -6.58 -13.07
N ASP A 20 -1.70 -6.28 -14.35
CA ASP A 20 -2.23 -5.09 -15.00
C ASP A 20 -3.56 -5.40 -15.67
N THR A 21 -4.66 -4.74 -15.26
CA THR A 21 -5.99 -4.97 -15.83
C THR A 21 -6.41 -3.89 -16.81
N ASN A 22 -5.75 -2.74 -16.85
CA ASN A 22 -6.15 -1.64 -17.74
C ASN A 22 -5.19 -1.40 -18.92
N GLY A 23 -4.11 -2.20 -19.01
CA GLY A 23 -3.21 -2.15 -20.16
C GLY A 23 -2.20 -1.00 -20.14
N ASP A 24 -1.99 -0.35 -19.00
CA ASP A 24 -1.03 0.75 -18.90
C ASP A 24 0.41 0.31 -18.58
N GLY A 25 0.64 -0.99 -18.45
CA GLY A 25 1.95 -1.54 -18.12
C GLY A 25 2.26 -1.57 -16.63
N ILE A 26 1.31 -1.15 -15.80
CA ILE A 26 1.44 -1.07 -14.34
C ILE A 26 0.34 -1.91 -13.70
N GLY A 27 0.69 -2.79 -12.76
CA GLY A 27 -0.28 -3.57 -12.02
C GLY A 27 -1.21 -2.68 -11.18
N ASP A 28 -2.37 -3.21 -10.82
CA ASP A 28 -3.38 -2.44 -10.10
C ASP A 28 -4.14 -3.29 -9.08
N PHE A 29 -4.96 -2.61 -8.24
CA PHE A 29 -5.74 -3.29 -7.19
C PHE A 29 -6.73 -4.30 -7.79
N GLN A 30 -7.35 -3.97 -8.91
CA GLN A 30 -8.26 -4.90 -9.59
C GLN A 30 -7.52 -6.18 -10.01
N GLY A 31 -6.27 -6.04 -10.46
CA GLY A 31 -5.45 -7.19 -10.81
C GLY A 31 -5.16 -8.09 -9.64
N ILE A 32 -4.97 -7.52 -8.45
CA ILE A 32 -4.78 -8.28 -7.23
C ILE A 32 -6.07 -9.03 -6.88
N ILE A 33 -7.22 -8.34 -6.95
CA ILE A 33 -8.52 -8.95 -6.66
C ILE A 33 -8.75 -10.17 -7.56
N GLU A 34 -8.44 -10.07 -8.83
CA GLU A 34 -8.63 -11.17 -9.79
C GLU A 34 -7.78 -12.40 -9.47
N LYS A 35 -6.69 -12.23 -8.73
CA LYS A 35 -5.77 -13.33 -8.40
C LYS A 35 -5.94 -13.87 -6.98
N LEU A 36 -6.87 -13.34 -6.19
CA LEU A 36 -7.04 -13.76 -4.80
C LEU A 36 -7.38 -15.24 -4.66
N ASP A 37 -8.25 -15.77 -5.53
CA ASP A 37 -8.60 -17.19 -5.47
C ASP A 37 -7.40 -18.07 -5.77
N TYR A 38 -6.56 -17.67 -6.72
CA TYR A 38 -5.32 -18.36 -7.03
C TYR A 38 -4.38 -18.37 -5.84
N ILE A 39 -4.19 -17.21 -5.19
CA ILE A 39 -3.30 -17.08 -4.03
C ILE A 39 -3.78 -17.98 -2.90
N LYS A 40 -5.08 -17.94 -2.61
CA LYS A 40 -5.67 -18.78 -1.56
C LYS A 40 -5.53 -20.25 -1.88
N LYS A 41 -5.84 -20.66 -3.10
CA LYS A 41 -5.76 -22.05 -3.54
C LYS A 41 -4.34 -22.59 -3.43
N THR A 42 -3.35 -21.77 -3.61
CA THR A 42 -1.94 -22.15 -3.52
C THR A 42 -1.49 -22.39 -2.08
N GLY A 43 -2.28 -21.94 -1.07
CA GLY A 43 -2.00 -22.20 0.34
C GLY A 43 -1.67 -20.97 1.17
N PHE A 44 -1.70 -19.79 0.58
CA PHE A 44 -1.45 -18.54 1.31
C PHE A 44 -2.74 -18.05 1.96
N ASN A 45 -2.64 -17.55 3.19
CA ASN A 45 -3.79 -17.02 3.92
C ASN A 45 -3.62 -15.55 4.33
N ALA A 46 -2.55 -14.93 3.90
CA ALA A 46 -2.28 -13.52 4.18
C ALA A 46 -1.52 -12.89 3.02
N ILE A 47 -1.75 -11.60 2.83
CA ILE A 47 -1.07 -10.81 1.80
C ILE A 47 -0.28 -9.70 2.51
N TRP A 48 0.95 -9.51 2.10
CA TRP A 48 1.76 -8.38 2.50
C TRP A 48 1.99 -7.53 1.25
N MET A 49 1.36 -6.36 1.24
CA MET A 49 1.43 -5.48 0.09
C MET A 49 2.47 -4.39 0.29
N ASN A 50 3.38 -4.26 -0.67
CA ASN A 50 4.36 -3.18 -0.68
C ASN A 50 3.63 -1.84 -0.77
N PRO A 51 4.30 -0.70 -0.49
CA PRO A 51 3.62 0.59 -0.39
C PRO A 51 2.72 0.90 -1.59
N CYS A 52 1.47 1.26 -1.29
CA CYS A 52 0.46 1.55 -2.30
C CYS A 52 -0.18 2.93 -2.11
N PHE A 53 0.39 3.76 -1.25
CA PHE A 53 -0.10 5.12 -1.02
C PHE A 53 0.40 6.08 -2.10
N ASP A 54 -0.25 7.23 -2.17
CA ASP A 54 0.13 8.28 -3.12
C ASP A 54 1.60 8.65 -2.97
N SER A 55 2.32 8.64 -4.10
CA SER A 55 3.77 8.80 -4.13
C SER A 55 4.20 9.28 -5.51
N PRO A 56 5.27 10.08 -5.62
CA PRO A 56 5.91 10.34 -6.91
C PRO A 56 6.70 9.13 -7.44
N PHE A 57 6.83 8.07 -6.63
CA PHE A 57 7.53 6.82 -6.99
C PHE A 57 9.01 7.01 -7.36
N GLY A 58 9.68 7.94 -6.68
CA GLY A 58 11.13 8.07 -6.79
C GLY A 58 11.86 6.96 -6.06
N ASP A 59 11.18 6.27 -5.12
CA ASP A 59 11.75 5.18 -4.32
C ASP A 59 10.73 4.03 -4.19
N ALA A 60 10.23 3.55 -5.33
CA ALA A 60 9.33 2.38 -5.43
C ALA A 60 8.07 2.50 -4.55
N GLY A 61 7.64 3.71 -4.22
CA GLY A 61 6.47 3.95 -3.36
C GLY A 61 6.79 4.12 -1.89
N TYR A 62 8.04 3.94 -1.49
CA TYR A 62 8.45 4.18 -0.11
C TYR A 62 8.60 5.67 0.22
N ASP A 63 8.62 6.54 -0.79
CA ASP A 63 8.58 7.99 -0.65
C ASP A 63 7.13 8.48 -0.68
N VAL A 64 6.41 8.26 0.41
CA VAL A 64 4.97 8.54 0.49
C VAL A 64 4.69 10.05 0.51
N ARG A 65 3.79 10.47 -0.38
CA ARG A 65 3.35 11.86 -0.47
C ARG A 65 2.08 12.10 0.36
N ASP A 66 1.16 11.15 0.37
CA ASP A 66 -0.09 11.26 1.12
C ASP A 66 -0.50 9.86 1.63
N TYR A 67 -0.48 9.70 2.97
CA TYR A 67 -0.85 8.44 3.61
C TYR A 67 -2.36 8.17 3.62
N LYS A 68 -3.18 9.15 3.27
CA LYS A 68 -4.65 9.02 3.26
C LYS A 68 -5.20 8.70 1.89
N LYS A 69 -4.34 8.56 0.90
CA LYS A 69 -4.74 8.38 -0.48
C LYS A 69 -3.99 7.22 -1.11
N ALA A 70 -4.72 6.33 -1.76
CA ALA A 70 -4.12 5.28 -2.56
C ALA A 70 -3.45 5.89 -3.79
N ALA A 71 -2.38 5.25 -4.27
CA ALA A 71 -1.69 5.71 -5.47
C ALA A 71 -2.61 5.59 -6.68
N ALA A 72 -2.80 6.68 -7.40
CA ALA A 72 -3.72 6.72 -8.54
C ALA A 72 -3.37 5.69 -9.62
N ARG A 73 -2.08 5.35 -9.76
CA ARG A 73 -1.64 4.34 -10.73
C ARG A 73 -2.18 2.95 -10.43
N TYR A 74 -2.54 2.67 -9.17
CA TYR A 74 -3.05 1.37 -8.74
C TYR A 74 -4.58 1.35 -8.65
N GLY A 75 -5.22 2.51 -8.55
CA GLY A 75 -6.66 2.63 -8.42
C GLY A 75 -7.06 3.72 -7.45
N THR A 76 -8.29 3.64 -6.96
CA THR A 76 -8.84 4.61 -6.02
C THR A 76 -8.83 4.05 -4.59
N ASN A 77 -9.16 4.90 -3.62
CA ASN A 77 -9.39 4.45 -2.24
C ASN A 77 -10.51 3.40 -2.18
N ASP A 78 -11.55 3.57 -3.00
CA ASP A 78 -12.64 2.59 -3.06
C ASP A 78 -12.16 1.25 -3.61
N ASP A 79 -11.27 1.26 -4.58
CA ASP A 79 -10.67 0.03 -5.12
C ASP A 79 -9.84 -0.69 -4.05
N LEU A 80 -9.09 0.06 -3.26
CA LEU A 80 -8.30 -0.52 -2.16
C LEU A 80 -9.22 -1.11 -1.10
N LYS A 81 -10.31 -0.41 -0.76
CA LYS A 81 -11.30 -0.92 0.18
C LYS A 81 -11.93 -2.21 -0.34
N ARG A 82 -12.25 -2.25 -1.62
CA ARG A 82 -12.81 -3.46 -2.25
C ARG A 82 -11.83 -4.62 -2.17
N LEU A 83 -10.53 -4.35 -2.35
CA LEU A 83 -9.50 -5.38 -2.19
C LEU A 83 -9.51 -5.95 -0.77
N PHE A 84 -9.61 -5.10 0.26
CA PHE A 84 -9.70 -5.54 1.64
C PHE A 84 -10.93 -6.41 1.87
N ASP A 85 -12.09 -5.96 1.37
CA ASP A 85 -13.36 -6.69 1.52
C ASP A 85 -13.28 -8.06 0.83
N GLU A 86 -12.69 -8.13 -0.34
CA GLU A 86 -12.55 -9.40 -1.07
C GLU A 86 -11.58 -10.36 -0.37
N CYS A 87 -10.53 -9.85 0.26
CA CYS A 87 -9.65 -10.66 1.11
C CYS A 87 -10.43 -11.23 2.29
N HIS A 88 -11.19 -10.40 2.98
CA HIS A 88 -11.94 -10.81 4.16
C HIS A 88 -13.03 -11.84 3.83
N LYS A 89 -13.68 -11.72 2.68
CA LYS A 89 -14.65 -12.71 2.20
C LYS A 89 -14.04 -14.10 2.07
N ARG A 90 -12.76 -14.16 1.77
CA ARG A 90 -12.02 -15.43 1.58
C ARG A 90 -11.31 -15.89 2.85
N GLY A 91 -11.51 -15.20 3.97
CA GLY A 91 -10.81 -15.50 5.21
C GLY A 91 -9.33 -15.18 5.18
N MET A 92 -8.91 -14.29 4.28
CA MET A 92 -7.52 -13.86 4.15
C MET A 92 -7.28 -12.55 4.87
N HIS A 93 -6.08 -12.41 5.44
CA HIS A 93 -5.63 -11.17 6.04
C HIS A 93 -4.79 -10.39 5.05
N ILE A 94 -4.80 -9.06 5.17
CA ILE A 94 -3.99 -8.21 4.31
C ILE A 94 -3.29 -7.15 5.16
N LEU A 95 -1.99 -7.01 4.96
CA LEU A 95 -1.16 -6.02 5.63
C LEU A 95 -0.55 -5.09 4.59
N LEU A 96 -0.49 -3.81 4.94
CA LEU A 96 0.16 -2.81 4.10
C LEU A 96 1.50 -2.43 4.71
N ASP A 97 2.48 -2.17 3.86
CA ASP A 97 3.74 -1.62 4.31
C ASP A 97 3.54 -0.23 4.89
N LEU A 98 4.02 -0.02 6.11
CA LEU A 98 4.01 1.27 6.77
C LEU A 98 5.42 1.85 6.72
N VAL A 99 5.54 3.09 6.29
CA VAL A 99 6.84 3.77 6.15
C VAL A 99 6.92 4.92 7.16
N PRO A 100 7.16 4.64 8.45
CA PRO A 100 7.12 5.68 9.49
C PRO A 100 8.39 6.52 9.58
N GLY A 101 9.50 6.08 9.00
CA GLY A 101 10.81 6.71 9.17
C GLY A 101 11.09 7.90 8.26
N HIS A 102 10.32 8.06 7.19
CA HIS A 102 10.53 9.15 6.22
C HIS A 102 9.28 9.35 5.36
N THR A 103 9.28 10.43 4.57
CA THR A 103 8.22 10.73 3.61
C THR A 103 8.85 11.18 2.31
N SER A 104 8.00 11.35 1.27
CA SER A 104 8.42 12.01 0.04
C SER A 104 8.76 13.48 0.31
N VAL A 105 9.68 14.04 -0.46
CA VAL A 105 9.92 15.48 -0.45
C VAL A 105 8.68 16.27 -0.87
N GLU A 106 7.72 15.61 -1.52
CA GLU A 106 6.45 16.22 -1.92
C GLU A 106 5.37 16.11 -0.84
N HIS A 107 5.65 15.42 0.28
CA HIS A 107 4.70 15.31 1.38
C HIS A 107 4.57 16.67 2.07
N GLU A 108 3.34 17.03 2.48
CA GLU A 108 3.12 18.34 3.12
C GLU A 108 3.94 18.51 4.39
N TRP A 109 4.21 17.44 5.13
CA TRP A 109 5.04 17.50 6.34
C TRP A 109 6.48 17.92 6.00
N PHE A 110 7.02 17.40 4.90
CA PHE A 110 8.35 17.81 4.44
C PHE A 110 8.37 19.29 4.07
N CYS A 111 7.36 19.73 3.33
CA CYS A 111 7.23 21.13 2.95
C CYS A 111 7.12 22.04 4.17
N LEU A 112 6.33 21.65 5.18
CA LEU A 112 6.19 22.41 6.41
C LEU A 112 7.52 22.53 7.16
N LEU A 113 8.29 21.45 7.23
CA LEU A 113 9.60 21.46 7.90
C LEU A 113 10.57 22.44 7.24
N TYR A 114 10.57 22.53 5.92
CA TYR A 114 11.50 23.37 5.17
C TYR A 114 11.01 24.77 4.93
N THR A 115 9.73 25.04 5.10
CA THR A 115 9.17 26.39 4.95
C THR A 115 8.81 27.04 6.27
N SER A 116 8.92 26.30 7.37
CA SER A 116 8.65 26.81 8.71
C SER A 116 9.66 27.90 9.09
N PRO A 117 9.21 29.01 9.68
CA PRO A 117 10.12 30.09 10.06
C PRO A 117 10.95 29.78 11.31
N SER A 118 10.65 28.72 12.05
CA SER A 118 11.36 28.42 13.29
C SER A 118 11.54 26.91 13.48
N PRO A 119 12.66 26.49 14.12
CA PRO A 119 12.87 25.08 14.44
C PRO A 119 11.80 24.49 15.37
N ARG A 120 11.15 25.33 16.20
CA ARG A 120 10.09 24.88 17.10
C ARG A 120 8.89 24.39 16.34
N ASP A 121 8.53 25.06 15.25
CA ASP A 121 7.42 24.64 14.42
C ASP A 121 7.73 23.29 13.76
N ARG A 122 8.98 23.04 13.43
CA ARG A 122 9.42 21.77 12.86
C ARG A 122 9.23 20.61 13.82
N SER A 123 9.41 20.85 15.12
CA SER A 123 9.31 19.79 16.12
C SER A 123 7.88 19.33 16.36
N LEU A 124 6.90 20.07 15.86
CA LEU A 124 5.47 19.70 15.95
C LEU A 124 5.03 18.77 14.84
N SER A 125 5.86 18.53 13.85
CA SER A 125 5.54 17.71 12.69
C SER A 125 5.87 16.21 12.89
#